data_4c0cc992f942a5f262999992ebf78554
#
_entry.id   4c0cc992f942a5f262999992ebf78554
#
_cell.length_a   1.000
_cell.length_b   1.000
_cell.length_c   1.000
_cell.angle_alpha   90.00
_cell.angle_beta   90.00
_cell.angle_gamma   90.00
#
_symmetry.space_group_name_H-M   'P 1'
#
loop_
_entity.id
_entity.type
_entity.pdbx_description
1 polymer ?
#
loop_
_entity_poly.entity_id
_entity_poly.type
_entity_poly.pdbx_seq_one_letter_code
_entity_poly.pdbx_strand_id
1 'polypeptide(L)'
;MLFTPFGTEPETLVITPELAREARLAEWGAGFALGTAGYRDLLDPQDFFSPKVPFSAITLGIIAAARADVARRHGIGSLHIGGEVRPHTQKFIDLCARVYAAAGITVHLQAGGARTTPIWMSSFGVFHYGLGGGENFTASHSQSFKGGWKPMDEHGMQLLGLAGEIQARVRELCAGLADGPLAIPLAAATDARILRDFDPLPAYVESLARLMDPAGFDAIRAALNDGLKVAICTEGGSMGAAARRIFDLLRFPMDTRGVTFLFEPESEDYHGIGQLDGANHGVDPGKWQIYKHVGAQELLGR
;
A
#
# COMPACT_ATOMS: atom_id res chain seq x y z
N MET A 1 18.94 6.65 -14.32
CA MET A 1 18.44 6.15 -13.00
C MET A 1 18.72 7.24 -11.99
N LEU A 2 17.72 7.71 -11.25
CA LEU A 2 17.87 8.83 -10.32
C LEU A 2 18.45 8.41 -8.97
N PHE A 3 18.29 7.16 -8.58
CA PHE A 3 18.87 6.47 -7.43
C PHE A 3 18.76 4.96 -7.64
N THR A 4 19.45 4.17 -6.80
CA THR A 4 19.40 2.69 -6.88
C THR A 4 18.32 2.17 -5.94
N PRO A 5 17.18 1.63 -6.45
CA PRO A 5 16.20 0.97 -5.58
C PRO A 5 16.87 -0.12 -4.73
N PHE A 6 16.54 -0.16 -3.45
CA PHE A 6 17.12 -1.05 -2.44
C PHE A 6 18.64 -0.89 -2.25
N GLY A 7 19.18 0.31 -2.60
CA GLY A 7 20.62 0.59 -2.47
C GLY A 7 21.10 0.49 -1.02
N THR A 8 22.23 -0.19 -0.81
CA THR A 8 22.80 -0.46 0.52
C THR A 8 23.67 0.70 1.05
N GLU A 9 23.88 1.72 0.23
CA GLU A 9 24.59 2.93 0.61
C GLU A 9 23.64 4.13 0.62
N PRO A 10 23.94 5.17 1.43
CA PRO A 10 23.20 6.43 1.35
C PRO A 10 23.36 7.08 -0.03
N GLU A 11 22.29 7.63 -0.55
CA GLU A 11 22.24 8.30 -1.86
C GLU A 11 21.47 9.61 -1.77
N THR A 12 21.39 10.33 -2.88
CA THR A 12 20.55 11.54 -3.00
C THR A 12 19.76 11.47 -4.29
N LEU A 13 18.45 11.51 -4.18
CA LEU A 13 17.57 11.74 -5.34
C LEU A 13 17.64 13.22 -5.70
N VAL A 14 18.19 13.52 -6.87
CA VAL A 14 18.31 14.90 -7.38
C VAL A 14 17.29 15.12 -8.50
N ILE A 15 16.39 16.06 -8.29
CA ILE A 15 15.43 16.51 -9.30
C ILE A 15 15.94 17.85 -9.85
N THR A 16 16.44 17.84 -11.09
CA THR A 16 16.94 19.06 -11.74
C THR A 16 15.80 19.90 -12.31
N PRO A 17 16.02 21.21 -12.59
CA PRO A 17 15.04 22.03 -13.29
C PRO A 17 14.61 21.48 -14.65
N GLU A 18 15.53 20.80 -15.38
CA GLU A 18 15.23 20.13 -16.66
C GLU A 18 14.23 19.01 -16.47
N LEU A 19 14.50 18.10 -15.51
CA LEU A 19 13.61 16.99 -15.16
C LEU A 19 12.27 17.51 -14.65
N ALA A 20 12.27 18.59 -13.87
CA ALA A 20 11.06 19.22 -13.36
C ALA A 20 10.16 19.75 -14.50
N ARG A 21 10.76 20.33 -15.55
CA ARG A 21 10.03 20.78 -16.74
C ARG A 21 9.49 19.59 -17.52
N GLU A 22 10.30 18.54 -17.74
CA GLU A 22 9.88 17.34 -18.44
C GLU A 22 8.69 16.68 -17.74
N ALA A 23 8.74 16.53 -16.41
CA ALA A 23 7.71 15.95 -15.59
C ALA A 23 6.56 16.91 -15.23
N ARG A 24 6.58 18.16 -15.72
CA ARG A 24 5.57 19.20 -15.49
C ARG A 24 5.28 19.41 -13.98
N LEU A 25 6.32 19.38 -13.15
CA LEU A 25 6.17 19.37 -11.69
C LEU A 25 5.56 20.67 -11.13
N ALA A 26 5.73 21.81 -11.80
CA ALA A 26 5.08 23.05 -11.38
C ALA A 26 3.54 22.95 -11.47
N GLU A 27 3.05 22.41 -12.56
CA GLU A 27 1.60 22.21 -12.76
C GLU A 27 1.06 21.11 -11.85
N TRP A 28 1.77 20.00 -11.79
CA TRP A 28 1.42 18.90 -10.90
C TRP A 28 1.37 19.34 -9.44
N GLY A 29 2.42 20.03 -8.95
CA GLY A 29 2.47 20.51 -7.58
C GLY A 29 1.37 21.53 -7.26
N ALA A 30 1.07 22.45 -8.19
CA ALA A 30 -0.05 23.39 -8.03
C ALA A 30 -1.40 22.69 -7.88
N GLY A 31 -1.61 21.61 -8.65
CA GLY A 31 -2.82 20.79 -8.61
C GLY A 31 -2.83 19.70 -7.55
N PHE A 32 -1.71 19.46 -6.84
CA PHE A 32 -1.62 18.38 -5.87
C PHE A 32 -2.62 18.54 -4.73
N ALA A 33 -3.46 17.52 -4.54
CA ALA A 33 -4.46 17.49 -3.50
C ALA A 33 -4.58 16.10 -2.87
N LEU A 34 -4.72 16.07 -1.56
CA LEU A 34 -5.05 14.85 -0.80
C LEU A 34 -6.57 14.84 -0.57
N GLY A 35 -7.25 13.98 -1.33
CA GLY A 35 -8.66 13.71 -1.09
C GLY A 35 -8.89 12.71 0.04
N THR A 36 -10.16 12.41 0.32
CA THR A 36 -10.56 11.38 1.32
C THR A 36 -10.05 9.97 0.99
N ALA A 37 -9.51 9.73 -0.19
CA ALA A 37 -8.92 8.46 -0.59
C ALA A 37 -7.39 8.51 -0.72
N GLY A 38 -6.74 9.56 -0.22
CA GLY A 38 -5.33 9.84 -0.43
C GLY A 38 -5.05 10.46 -1.79
N TYR A 39 -3.86 10.24 -2.34
CA TYR A 39 -3.46 10.64 -3.69
C TYR A 39 -3.48 9.44 -4.61
N ARG A 40 -4.09 9.54 -5.79
CA ARG A 40 -4.14 8.48 -6.81
C ARG A 40 -3.97 9.06 -8.20
N ASP A 41 -3.14 8.40 -9.01
CA ASP A 41 -2.96 8.82 -10.40
C ASP A 41 -2.41 7.67 -11.27
N LEU A 42 -2.18 7.95 -12.55
CA LEU A 42 -1.58 7.02 -13.50
C LEU A 42 -0.12 6.74 -13.12
N LEU A 43 0.27 5.48 -13.18
CA LEU A 43 1.65 5.03 -13.10
C LEU A 43 2.06 4.33 -14.41
N ASP A 44 3.34 4.35 -14.73
CA ASP A 44 3.91 3.58 -15.83
C ASP A 44 4.39 2.21 -15.26
N PRO A 45 3.76 1.09 -15.67
CA PRO A 45 4.15 -0.23 -15.14
C PRO A 45 5.58 -0.67 -15.51
N GLN A 46 6.18 -0.05 -16.52
CA GLN A 46 7.51 -0.42 -17.02
C GLN A 46 8.61 0.53 -16.58
N ASP A 47 8.28 1.81 -16.33
CA ASP A 47 9.25 2.82 -15.94
C ASP A 47 8.93 3.46 -14.59
N PHE A 48 9.66 3.01 -13.55
CA PHE A 48 9.55 3.53 -12.19
C PHE A 48 9.90 5.03 -12.09
N PHE A 49 10.79 5.52 -12.95
CA PHE A 49 11.25 6.91 -12.98
C PHE A 49 10.55 7.78 -14.01
N SER A 50 9.51 7.28 -14.64
CA SER A 50 8.84 7.95 -15.75
C SER A 50 8.46 9.40 -15.41
N PRO A 51 8.94 10.40 -16.15
CA PRO A 51 8.49 11.78 -16.01
C PRO A 51 7.13 12.04 -16.69
N LYS A 52 6.60 11.04 -17.42
CA LYS A 52 5.39 11.17 -18.23
C LYS A 52 4.10 10.90 -17.46
N VAL A 53 4.22 10.33 -16.26
CA VAL A 53 3.06 9.97 -15.42
C VAL A 53 3.12 10.64 -14.06
N PRO A 54 1.98 11.04 -13.49
CA PRO A 54 1.95 11.75 -12.22
C PRO A 54 2.28 10.89 -11.00
N PHE A 55 2.20 9.56 -11.10
CA PHE A 55 2.55 8.64 -10.01
C PHE A 55 3.85 7.91 -10.34
N SER A 56 4.98 8.49 -9.96
CA SER A 56 6.32 7.99 -10.26
C SER A 56 7.27 8.20 -9.07
N ALA A 57 8.48 7.67 -9.14
CA ALA A 57 9.51 7.91 -8.13
C ALA A 57 9.83 9.40 -7.94
N ILE A 58 9.68 10.21 -8.99
CA ILE A 58 9.95 11.66 -8.95
C ILE A 58 8.93 12.34 -8.03
N THR A 59 7.66 12.18 -8.29
CA THR A 59 6.58 12.82 -7.53
C THR A 59 6.47 12.24 -6.11
N LEU A 60 6.65 10.92 -5.95
CA LEU A 60 6.65 10.30 -4.63
C LEU A 60 7.86 10.68 -3.78
N GLY A 61 9.02 10.93 -4.39
CA GLY A 61 10.17 11.51 -3.68
C GLY A 61 9.83 12.88 -3.09
N ILE A 62 9.15 13.75 -3.86
CA ILE A 62 8.70 15.07 -3.38
C ILE A 62 7.64 14.92 -2.26
N ILE A 63 6.66 14.01 -2.43
CA ILE A 63 5.64 13.76 -1.40
C ILE A 63 6.29 13.24 -0.12
N ALA A 64 7.23 12.29 -0.21
CA ALA A 64 7.92 11.74 0.95
C ALA A 64 8.77 12.82 1.66
N ALA A 65 9.48 13.66 0.92
CA ALA A 65 10.24 14.77 1.49
C ALA A 65 9.31 15.77 2.20
N ALA A 66 8.19 16.14 1.58
CA ALA A 66 7.19 17.01 2.19
C ALA A 66 6.61 16.41 3.48
N ARG A 67 6.25 15.11 3.45
CA ARG A 67 5.75 14.40 4.62
C ARG A 67 6.79 14.29 5.72
N ALA A 68 8.05 14.02 5.40
CA ALA A 68 9.14 13.98 6.37
C ALA A 68 9.32 15.33 7.08
N ASP A 69 9.29 16.42 6.32
CA ASP A 69 9.39 17.78 6.89
C ASP A 69 8.22 18.09 7.82
N VAL A 70 7.00 17.75 7.45
CA VAL A 70 5.81 17.93 8.29
C VAL A 70 5.89 17.04 9.53
N ALA A 71 6.22 15.75 9.36
CA ALA A 71 6.34 14.81 10.47
C ALA A 71 7.36 15.30 11.52
N ARG A 72 8.54 15.78 11.09
CA ARG A 72 9.56 16.34 12.00
C ARG A 72 9.06 17.57 12.75
N ARG A 73 8.36 18.49 12.10
CA ARG A 73 7.78 19.68 12.75
C ARG A 73 6.77 19.32 13.84
N HIS A 74 6.05 18.20 13.66
CA HIS A 74 5.07 17.72 14.62
C HIS A 74 5.61 16.64 15.58
N GLY A 75 6.93 16.38 15.59
CA GLY A 75 7.56 15.43 16.50
C GLY A 75 7.19 13.96 16.22
N ILE A 76 6.73 13.64 15.01
CA ILE A 76 6.40 12.28 14.59
C ILE A 76 7.71 11.52 14.34
N GLY A 77 8.04 10.59 15.24
CA GLY A 77 9.30 9.83 15.21
C GLY A 77 9.22 8.44 14.62
N SER A 78 8.01 7.94 14.32
CA SER A 78 7.83 6.58 13.77
C SER A 78 6.67 6.54 12.78
N LEU A 79 6.83 5.78 11.68
CA LEU A 79 5.81 5.57 10.65
C LEU A 79 5.79 4.12 10.20
N HIS A 80 4.60 3.59 9.89
CA HIS A 80 4.47 2.37 9.12
C HIS A 80 4.36 2.66 7.61
N ILE A 81 4.96 1.82 6.77
CA ILE A 81 4.74 1.83 5.32
C ILE A 81 4.34 0.43 4.87
N GLY A 82 3.16 0.32 4.30
CA GLY A 82 2.65 -0.88 3.66
C GLY A 82 2.27 -0.67 2.21
N GLY A 83 1.80 -1.72 1.55
CA GLY A 83 1.34 -1.63 0.18
C GLY A 83 0.75 -2.92 -0.36
N GLU A 84 0.14 -2.82 -1.52
CA GLU A 84 -0.46 -3.91 -2.27
C GLU A 84 0.47 -4.42 -3.41
N VAL A 85 -0.07 -5.23 -4.32
CA VAL A 85 0.69 -5.96 -5.36
C VAL A 85 1.02 -5.16 -6.61
N ARG A 86 0.57 -3.91 -6.76
CA ARG A 86 0.74 -3.12 -8.00
C ARG A 86 2.19 -2.98 -8.45
N PRO A 87 2.43 -2.73 -9.77
CA PRO A 87 3.76 -2.46 -10.27
C PRO A 87 4.51 -1.42 -9.44
N HIS A 88 5.78 -1.68 -9.19
CA HIS A 88 6.70 -0.83 -8.45
C HIS A 88 6.38 -0.60 -6.96
N THR A 89 5.31 -1.14 -6.39
CA THR A 89 4.92 -0.88 -4.98
C THR A 89 6.09 -1.07 -4.01
N GLN A 90 6.87 -2.14 -4.15
CA GLN A 90 8.02 -2.38 -3.28
C GLN A 90 9.13 -1.33 -3.43
N LYS A 91 9.33 -0.80 -4.64
CA LYS A 91 10.27 0.29 -4.90
C LYS A 91 9.78 1.62 -4.33
N PHE A 92 8.47 1.87 -4.33
CA PHE A 92 7.88 3.05 -3.68
C PHE A 92 8.01 2.98 -2.16
N ILE A 93 7.77 1.80 -1.57
CA ILE A 93 7.99 1.56 -0.14
C ILE A 93 9.46 1.82 0.23
N ASP A 94 10.40 1.27 -0.55
CA ASP A 94 11.84 1.48 -0.35
C ASP A 94 12.21 2.98 -0.42
N LEU A 95 11.76 3.68 -1.45
CA LEU A 95 12.02 5.12 -1.62
C LEU A 95 11.55 5.91 -0.40
N CYS A 96 10.30 5.75 0.01
CA CYS A 96 9.74 6.49 1.14
C CYS A 96 10.42 6.11 2.46
N ALA A 97 10.69 4.83 2.68
CA ALA A 97 11.40 4.36 3.88
C ALA A 97 12.79 5.00 4.00
N ARG A 98 13.53 5.06 2.91
CA ARG A 98 14.87 5.67 2.87
C ARG A 98 14.84 7.18 3.05
N VAL A 99 13.83 7.88 2.50
CA VAL A 99 13.62 9.32 2.74
C VAL A 99 13.32 9.59 4.22
N TYR A 100 12.40 8.81 4.81
CA TYR A 100 12.03 8.99 6.22
C TYR A 100 13.18 8.64 7.16
N ALA A 101 13.91 7.56 6.91
CA ALA A 101 15.07 7.18 7.69
C ALA A 101 16.18 8.26 7.62
N ALA A 102 16.44 8.83 6.45
CA ALA A 102 17.36 9.95 6.29
C ALA A 102 16.93 11.21 7.06
N ALA A 103 15.61 11.40 7.23
CA ALA A 103 15.03 12.46 8.06
C ALA A 103 15.02 12.15 9.56
N GLY A 104 15.53 10.98 9.99
CA GLY A 104 15.58 10.55 11.39
C GLY A 104 14.31 9.90 11.92
N ILE A 105 13.38 9.51 11.04
CA ILE A 105 12.12 8.85 11.38
C ILE A 105 12.32 7.33 11.30
N THR A 106 11.89 6.60 12.31
CA THR A 106 11.88 5.13 12.29
C THR A 106 10.73 4.63 11.42
N VAL A 107 11.03 3.66 10.56
CA VAL A 107 10.07 3.10 9.62
C VAL A 107 9.84 1.63 9.93
N HIS A 108 8.58 1.23 10.05
CA HIS A 108 8.15 -0.14 10.31
C HIS A 108 7.56 -0.76 9.05
N LEU A 109 8.27 -1.70 8.45
CA LEU A 109 7.87 -2.45 7.27
C LEU A 109 7.33 -3.82 7.65
N GLN A 110 6.56 -4.43 6.76
CA GLN A 110 5.99 -5.76 6.96
C GLN A 110 7.06 -6.78 7.32
N ALA A 111 6.81 -7.54 8.39
CA ALA A 111 7.68 -8.61 8.88
C ALA A 111 7.54 -9.90 8.05
N GLY A 112 8.44 -10.86 8.31
CA GLY A 112 8.34 -12.24 7.79
C GLY A 112 8.54 -12.38 6.29
N GLY A 113 9.11 -11.36 5.62
CA GLY A 113 9.35 -11.40 4.17
C GLY A 113 8.07 -11.30 3.33
N ALA A 114 6.91 -11.05 3.95
CA ALA A 114 5.68 -10.80 3.20
C ALA A 114 5.84 -9.55 2.35
N ARG A 115 5.36 -9.64 1.11
CA ARG A 115 5.50 -8.60 0.11
C ARG A 115 4.46 -7.48 0.28
N THR A 116 3.31 -7.83 0.82
CA THR A 116 2.15 -6.92 0.90
C THR A 116 1.63 -6.77 2.31
N THR A 117 1.04 -5.61 2.58
CA THR A 117 0.28 -5.34 3.79
C THR A 117 -1.09 -4.80 3.38
N PRO A 118 -2.18 -5.58 3.55
CA PRO A 118 -3.53 -5.08 3.33
C PRO A 118 -3.78 -3.80 4.12
N ILE A 119 -4.52 -2.85 3.53
CA ILE A 119 -4.69 -1.51 4.13
C ILE A 119 -5.29 -1.54 5.54
N TRP A 120 -6.21 -2.47 5.82
CA TRP A 120 -6.80 -2.62 7.15
C TRP A 120 -5.77 -3.11 8.18
N MET A 121 -4.78 -3.94 7.78
CA MET A 121 -3.64 -4.31 8.64
C MET A 121 -2.76 -3.11 8.93
N SER A 122 -2.47 -2.27 7.93
CA SER A 122 -1.73 -1.03 8.14
C SER A 122 -2.45 -0.13 9.15
N SER A 123 -3.76 0.08 8.96
CA SER A 123 -4.59 0.89 9.84
C SER A 123 -4.60 0.37 11.28
N PHE A 124 -4.96 -0.90 11.48
CA PHE A 124 -4.97 -1.51 12.80
C PHE A 124 -3.60 -1.51 13.46
N GLY A 125 -2.54 -1.84 12.71
CA GLY A 125 -1.20 -1.94 13.25
C GLY A 125 -0.62 -0.59 13.68
N VAL A 126 -0.87 0.49 12.94
CA VAL A 126 -0.48 1.86 13.34
C VAL A 126 -1.06 2.18 14.71
N PHE A 127 -2.36 1.97 14.91
CA PHE A 127 -3.03 2.18 16.19
C PHE A 127 -2.50 1.22 17.27
N HIS A 128 -2.40 -0.07 16.97
CA HIS A 128 -2.04 -1.11 17.93
C HIS A 128 -0.62 -0.94 18.48
N TYR A 129 0.34 -0.57 17.62
CA TYR A 129 1.73 -0.34 18.02
C TYR A 129 2.02 1.07 18.52
N GLY A 130 1.03 1.96 18.51
CA GLY A 130 1.18 3.35 18.93
C GLY A 130 2.17 4.13 18.08
N LEU A 131 2.18 3.87 16.75
CA LEU A 131 3.05 4.60 15.83
C LEU A 131 2.52 6.00 15.59
N GLY A 132 3.41 6.94 15.26
CA GLY A 132 3.01 8.32 14.97
C GLY A 132 2.24 8.50 13.65
N GLY A 133 2.01 7.43 12.93
CA GLY A 133 1.22 7.38 11.69
C GLY A 133 1.67 6.27 10.77
N GLY A 134 1.13 6.28 9.56
CA GLY A 134 1.51 5.31 8.55
C GLY A 134 1.13 5.74 7.14
N GLU A 135 1.39 4.87 6.18
CA GLU A 135 0.93 5.00 4.81
C GLU A 135 0.78 3.62 4.15
N ASN A 136 -0.09 3.55 3.18
CA ASN A 136 -0.26 2.33 2.39
C ASN A 136 -0.33 2.68 0.90
N PHE A 137 0.49 2.01 0.10
CA PHE A 137 0.50 2.14 -1.35
C PHE A 137 -0.60 1.27 -1.96
N THR A 138 -1.74 1.89 -2.27
CA THR A 138 -2.89 1.22 -2.87
C THR A 138 -3.78 2.19 -3.63
N ALA A 139 -4.24 1.79 -4.80
CA ALA A 139 -5.31 2.45 -5.53
C ALA A 139 -6.65 1.69 -5.39
N SER A 140 -6.79 0.84 -4.36
CA SER A 140 -7.99 0.05 -4.08
C SER A 140 -8.28 -0.94 -5.23
N HIS A 141 -9.49 -0.90 -5.79
CA HIS A 141 -9.98 -1.77 -6.86
C HIS A 141 -9.78 -1.19 -8.28
N SER A 142 -8.98 -0.13 -8.43
CA SER A 142 -8.69 0.46 -9.74
C SER A 142 -7.79 -0.45 -10.58
N GLN A 143 -7.67 -0.13 -11.87
CA GLN A 143 -6.79 -0.81 -12.81
C GLN A 143 -5.32 -0.83 -12.31
N SER A 144 -4.54 -1.82 -12.74
CA SER A 144 -3.15 -2.02 -12.30
C SER A 144 -2.20 -0.87 -12.65
N PHE A 145 -2.49 -0.11 -13.71
CA PHE A 145 -1.74 1.07 -14.14
C PHE A 145 -2.08 2.35 -13.37
N LYS A 146 -2.80 2.26 -12.26
CA LYS A 146 -3.03 3.37 -11.33
C LYS A 146 -2.29 3.11 -10.03
N GLY A 147 -1.50 4.07 -9.59
CA GLY A 147 -0.88 4.08 -8.28
C GLY A 147 -1.75 4.84 -7.27
N GLY A 148 -1.52 4.58 -5.98
CA GLY A 148 -2.16 5.33 -4.91
C GLY A 148 -1.30 5.36 -3.66
N TRP A 149 -1.34 6.49 -2.96
CA TRP A 149 -0.68 6.71 -1.68
C TRP A 149 -1.72 7.18 -0.67
N LYS A 150 -1.90 6.40 0.40
CA LYS A 150 -2.89 6.65 1.46
C LYS A 150 -2.19 6.86 2.79
N PRO A 151 -1.92 8.11 3.17
CA PRO A 151 -1.34 8.43 4.47
C PRO A 151 -2.36 8.26 5.60
N MET A 152 -1.86 7.85 6.77
CA MET A 152 -2.63 7.61 8.00
C MET A 152 -2.06 8.44 9.15
N ASP A 153 -2.94 8.84 10.06
CA ASP A 153 -2.60 9.44 11.33
C ASP A 153 -2.20 8.38 12.38
N GLU A 154 -1.95 8.80 13.61
CA GLU A 154 -1.57 7.96 14.74
C GLU A 154 -2.67 7.00 15.20
N HIS A 155 -3.90 7.21 14.77
CA HIS A 155 -5.04 6.32 15.03
C HIS A 155 -5.26 5.30 13.91
N GLY A 156 -4.36 5.28 12.91
CA GLY A 156 -4.52 4.45 11.71
C GLY A 156 -5.64 4.91 10.79
N MET A 157 -6.19 6.09 11.04
CA MET A 157 -7.23 6.71 10.22
C MET A 157 -6.58 7.53 9.10
N GLN A 158 -7.40 7.96 8.16
CA GLN A 158 -6.90 8.82 7.09
C GLN A 158 -6.33 10.13 7.64
N LEU A 159 -5.14 10.50 7.17
CA LEU A 159 -4.44 11.71 7.59
C LEU A 159 -5.13 12.97 7.06
N LEU A 160 -6.13 13.47 7.78
CA LEU A 160 -6.84 14.71 7.44
C LEU A 160 -6.20 15.93 8.09
N GLY A 161 -5.78 15.82 9.36
CA GLY A 161 -5.27 16.94 10.15
C GLY A 161 -4.03 17.62 9.56
N LEU A 162 -3.10 16.84 9.00
CA LEU A 162 -1.86 17.36 8.40
C LEU A 162 -1.88 17.42 6.87
N ALA A 163 -2.98 17.04 6.24
CA ALA A 163 -3.09 16.98 4.78
C ALA A 163 -2.79 18.34 4.12
N GLY A 164 -3.33 19.42 4.69
CA GLY A 164 -3.10 20.79 4.20
C GLY A 164 -1.64 21.22 4.25
N GLU A 165 -0.93 20.87 5.33
CA GLU A 165 0.51 21.19 5.47
C GLU A 165 1.37 20.41 4.48
N ILE A 166 1.08 19.12 4.28
CA ILE A 166 1.79 18.30 3.28
C ILE A 166 1.55 18.86 1.89
N GLN A 167 0.30 19.20 1.53
CA GLN A 167 -0.02 19.80 0.23
C GLN A 167 0.71 21.13 0.02
N ALA A 168 0.73 22.00 1.04
CA ALA A 168 1.46 23.27 0.96
C ALA A 168 2.95 23.03 0.75
N ARG A 169 3.54 22.06 1.47
CA ARG A 169 4.97 21.73 1.34
C ARG A 169 5.32 21.13 -0.02
N VAL A 170 4.48 20.27 -0.58
CA VAL A 170 4.66 19.76 -1.95
C VAL A 170 4.68 20.92 -2.96
N ARG A 171 3.72 21.85 -2.86
CA ARG A 171 3.67 23.03 -3.74
C ARG A 171 4.94 23.89 -3.63
N GLU A 172 5.40 24.11 -2.41
CA GLU A 172 6.62 24.88 -2.14
C GLU A 172 7.87 24.21 -2.76
N LEU A 173 8.02 22.89 -2.55
CA LEU A 173 9.15 22.14 -3.13
C LEU A 173 9.10 22.16 -4.66
N CYS A 174 7.93 22.02 -5.26
CA CYS A 174 7.78 22.10 -6.71
C CYS A 174 8.05 23.50 -7.25
N ALA A 175 7.62 24.56 -6.56
CA ALA A 175 7.90 25.93 -6.96
C ALA A 175 9.39 26.25 -6.88
N GLY A 176 10.10 25.77 -5.85
CA GLY A 176 11.55 25.98 -5.69
C GLY A 176 12.41 25.35 -6.79
N LEU A 177 11.87 24.41 -7.57
CA LEU A 177 12.57 23.82 -8.72
C LEU A 177 12.80 24.81 -9.88
N ALA A 178 12.16 25.96 -9.87
CA ALA A 178 12.46 27.04 -10.79
C ALA A 178 13.81 27.73 -10.47
N ASP A 179 14.22 27.73 -9.20
CA ASP A 179 15.41 28.42 -8.69
C ASP A 179 16.64 27.50 -8.63
N GLY A 180 16.45 26.19 -8.66
CA GLY A 180 17.55 25.21 -8.60
C GLY A 180 17.10 23.77 -8.40
N PRO A 181 18.04 22.82 -8.34
CA PRO A 181 17.72 21.41 -8.14
C PRO A 181 17.23 21.14 -6.71
N LEU A 182 16.27 20.22 -6.58
CA LEU A 182 15.86 19.67 -5.30
C LEU A 182 16.67 18.40 -5.03
N ALA A 183 17.38 18.37 -3.91
CA ALA A 183 18.15 17.23 -3.43
C ALA A 183 17.40 16.59 -2.24
N ILE A 184 17.01 15.33 -2.38
CA ILE A 184 16.29 14.55 -1.36
C ILE A 184 17.21 13.44 -0.86
N PRO A 185 17.70 13.51 0.40
CA PRO A 185 18.56 12.48 0.97
C PRO A 185 17.83 11.14 1.10
N LEU A 186 18.52 10.06 0.80
CA LEU A 186 18.09 8.68 0.97
C LEU A 186 19.07 7.97 1.91
N ALA A 187 18.61 7.42 3.01
CA ALA A 187 19.40 6.51 3.83
C ALA A 187 19.70 5.22 3.04
N ALA A 188 20.64 4.41 3.50
CA ALA A 188 20.82 3.07 3.00
C ALA A 188 19.53 2.23 3.26
N ALA A 189 19.19 1.31 2.37
CA ALA A 189 18.04 0.41 2.59
C ALA A 189 18.23 -0.51 3.81
N THR A 190 19.48 -0.60 4.31
CA THR A 190 19.88 -1.33 5.52
C THR A 190 20.04 -0.43 6.75
N ASP A 191 19.61 0.84 6.69
CA ASP A 191 19.67 1.77 7.84
C ASP A 191 18.92 1.18 9.04
N ALA A 192 19.49 1.35 10.22
CA ALA A 192 18.95 0.81 11.48
C ALA A 192 17.55 1.37 11.84
N ARG A 193 17.10 2.44 11.19
CA ARG A 193 15.74 2.98 11.36
C ARG A 193 14.72 2.30 10.46
N ILE A 194 15.12 1.45 9.51
CA ILE A 194 14.22 0.71 8.63
C ILE A 194 14.04 -0.70 9.21
N LEU A 195 12.99 -0.89 10.00
CA LEU A 195 12.69 -2.12 10.71
C LEU A 195 11.72 -2.98 9.90
N ARG A 196 11.89 -4.31 9.97
CA ARG A 196 10.97 -5.29 9.35
C ARG A 196 10.29 -6.10 10.45
N ASP A 197 9.53 -5.41 11.29
CA ASP A 197 8.94 -5.90 12.53
C ASP A 197 7.42 -5.73 12.60
N PHE A 198 6.79 -5.21 11.54
CA PHE A 198 5.37 -4.92 11.51
C PHE A 198 4.56 -6.19 11.15
N ASP A 199 3.98 -6.84 12.15
CA ASP A 199 3.04 -7.97 11.98
C ASP A 199 1.86 -7.87 12.95
N PRO A 200 0.87 -7.02 12.66
CA PRO A 200 -0.27 -6.82 13.56
C PRO A 200 -1.33 -7.92 13.45
N LEU A 201 -1.19 -8.88 12.53
CA LEU A 201 -2.24 -9.85 12.24
C LEU A 201 -2.64 -10.72 13.43
N PRO A 202 -1.71 -11.27 14.26
CA PRO A 202 -2.11 -12.03 15.44
C PRO A 202 -2.94 -11.22 16.42
N ALA A 203 -2.54 -9.98 16.70
CA ALA A 203 -3.27 -9.08 17.60
C ALA A 203 -4.64 -8.66 17.01
N TYR A 204 -4.72 -8.48 15.69
CA TYR A 204 -5.99 -8.21 15.01
C TYR A 204 -6.96 -9.38 15.17
N VAL A 205 -6.51 -10.61 14.91
CA VAL A 205 -7.34 -11.81 15.05
C VAL A 205 -7.79 -12.01 16.50
N GLU A 206 -6.90 -11.78 17.47
CA GLU A 206 -7.26 -11.82 18.89
C GLU A 206 -8.31 -10.76 19.24
N SER A 207 -8.22 -9.55 18.68
CA SER A 207 -9.21 -8.50 18.86
C SER A 207 -10.57 -8.88 18.26
N LEU A 208 -10.59 -9.48 17.07
CA LEU A 208 -11.82 -10.02 16.48
C LEU A 208 -12.43 -11.11 17.36
N ALA A 209 -11.61 -12.03 17.87
CA ALA A 209 -12.08 -13.10 18.73
C ALA A 209 -12.72 -12.61 20.04
N ARG A 210 -12.29 -11.43 20.53
CA ARG A 210 -12.91 -10.79 21.70
C ARG A 210 -14.22 -10.06 21.38
N LEU A 211 -14.38 -9.58 20.16
CA LEU A 211 -15.58 -8.86 19.72
C LEU A 211 -16.71 -9.77 19.24
N MET A 212 -16.37 -10.98 18.82
CA MET A 212 -17.31 -11.98 18.29
C MET A 212 -17.68 -13.00 19.36
N ASP A 213 -18.87 -13.56 19.28
CA ASP A 213 -19.28 -14.66 20.13
C ASP A 213 -18.39 -15.89 19.86
N PRO A 214 -17.70 -16.44 20.89
CA PRO A 214 -16.92 -17.67 20.75
C PRO A 214 -17.71 -18.85 20.17
N ALA A 215 -19.00 -18.97 20.50
CA ALA A 215 -19.88 -20.00 19.95
C ALA A 215 -20.05 -19.88 18.42
N GLY A 216 -19.96 -18.66 17.88
CA GLY A 216 -19.99 -18.43 16.44
C GLY A 216 -18.77 -19.03 15.72
N PHE A 217 -17.59 -18.91 16.29
CA PHE A 217 -16.38 -19.54 15.73
C PHE A 217 -16.45 -21.07 15.80
N ASP A 218 -16.98 -21.64 16.89
CA ASP A 218 -17.19 -23.08 16.99
C ASP A 218 -18.20 -23.59 15.97
N ALA A 219 -19.27 -22.86 15.75
CA ALA A 219 -20.27 -23.20 14.74
C ALA A 219 -19.68 -23.16 13.31
N ILE A 220 -18.85 -22.14 13.01
CA ILE A 220 -18.14 -22.05 11.71
C ILE A 220 -17.20 -23.26 11.55
N ARG A 221 -16.40 -23.59 12.57
CA ARG A 221 -15.52 -24.78 12.52
C ARG A 221 -16.28 -26.07 12.30
N ALA A 222 -17.38 -26.26 13.01
CA ALA A 222 -18.26 -27.42 12.83
C ALA A 222 -18.82 -27.49 11.40
N ALA A 223 -19.38 -26.39 10.91
CA ALA A 223 -19.95 -26.34 9.56
C ALA A 223 -18.91 -26.61 8.46
N LEU A 224 -17.70 -26.09 8.60
CA LEU A 224 -16.59 -26.35 7.67
C LEU A 224 -16.17 -27.82 7.70
N ASN A 225 -16.12 -28.45 8.89
CA ASN A 225 -15.82 -29.87 9.03
C ASN A 225 -16.94 -30.74 8.45
N ASP A 226 -18.18 -30.29 8.56
CA ASP A 226 -19.37 -30.96 8.00
C ASP A 226 -19.54 -30.75 6.47
N GLY A 227 -18.58 -30.03 5.86
CA GLY A 227 -18.53 -29.87 4.40
C GLY A 227 -19.21 -28.62 3.86
N LEU A 228 -19.41 -27.57 4.68
CA LEU A 228 -19.83 -26.26 4.20
C LEU A 228 -18.86 -25.79 3.09
N LYS A 229 -19.42 -25.46 1.94
CA LYS A 229 -18.62 -24.98 0.80
C LYS A 229 -18.40 -23.47 0.90
N VAL A 230 -17.14 -23.07 0.92
CA VAL A 230 -16.72 -21.67 0.95
C VAL A 230 -15.68 -21.43 -0.13
N ALA A 231 -15.92 -20.49 -1.02
CA ALA A 231 -14.93 -20.00 -1.98
C ALA A 231 -14.42 -18.63 -1.54
N ILE A 232 -13.10 -18.49 -1.41
CA ILE A 232 -12.43 -17.26 -1.04
C ILE A 232 -11.61 -16.80 -2.25
N CYS A 233 -12.09 -15.78 -2.92
CA CYS A 233 -11.39 -15.18 -4.05
C CYS A 233 -10.63 -13.94 -3.58
N THR A 234 -9.30 -13.97 -3.68
CA THR A 234 -8.44 -12.84 -3.30
C THR A 234 -7.99 -12.01 -4.50
N GLU A 235 -8.42 -12.42 -5.71
CA GLU A 235 -8.20 -11.69 -6.97
C GLU A 235 -6.72 -11.38 -7.26
N GLY A 236 -5.79 -12.19 -6.74
CA GLY A 236 -4.36 -11.90 -6.84
C GLY A 236 -3.90 -10.67 -6.06
N GLY A 237 -4.76 -10.13 -5.20
CA GLY A 237 -4.48 -8.96 -4.36
C GLY A 237 -3.75 -9.28 -3.06
N SER A 238 -3.62 -8.29 -2.18
CA SER A 238 -2.86 -8.38 -0.93
C SER A 238 -3.47 -9.28 0.16
N MET A 239 -4.67 -9.84 -0.08
CA MET A 239 -5.37 -10.67 0.91
C MET A 239 -4.95 -12.15 0.92
N GLY A 240 -4.28 -12.67 -0.11
CA GLY A 240 -4.00 -14.10 -0.25
C GLY A 240 -3.32 -14.72 0.98
N ALA A 241 -2.12 -14.25 1.28
CA ALA A 241 -1.36 -14.72 2.44
C ALA A 241 -2.05 -14.38 3.77
N ALA A 242 -2.68 -13.20 3.88
CA ALA A 242 -3.39 -12.78 5.09
C ALA A 242 -4.61 -13.67 5.36
N ALA A 243 -5.39 -14.01 4.34
CA ALA A 243 -6.58 -14.86 4.49
C ALA A 243 -6.23 -16.24 5.05
N ARG A 244 -5.18 -16.89 4.52
CA ARG A 244 -4.72 -18.18 5.07
C ARG A 244 -4.27 -18.08 6.52
N ARG A 245 -3.48 -17.05 6.85
CA ARG A 245 -3.05 -16.83 8.24
C ARG A 245 -4.22 -16.56 9.19
N ILE A 246 -5.27 -15.86 8.74
CA ILE A 246 -6.50 -15.66 9.55
C ILE A 246 -7.16 -17.00 9.83
N PHE A 247 -7.33 -17.84 8.81
CA PHE A 247 -7.91 -19.19 8.96
C PHE A 247 -7.10 -20.04 9.94
N ASP A 248 -5.77 -20.03 9.81
CA ASP A 248 -4.87 -20.75 10.71
C ASP A 248 -4.98 -20.27 12.17
N LEU A 249 -4.91 -18.95 12.39
CA LEU A 249 -5.02 -18.35 13.73
C LEU A 249 -6.38 -18.60 14.37
N LEU A 250 -7.47 -18.62 13.58
CA LEU A 250 -8.83 -18.97 14.03
C LEU A 250 -9.06 -20.48 14.10
N ARG A 251 -8.08 -21.29 13.72
CA ARG A 251 -8.17 -22.75 13.64
C ARG A 251 -9.35 -23.22 12.76
N PHE A 252 -9.59 -22.49 11.68
CA PHE A 252 -10.56 -22.92 10.66
C PHE A 252 -9.90 -23.98 9.77
N PRO A 253 -10.59 -25.10 9.48
CA PRO A 253 -10.04 -26.14 8.62
C PRO A 253 -9.92 -25.62 7.18
N MET A 254 -8.70 -25.63 6.63
CA MET A 254 -8.41 -25.20 5.25
C MET A 254 -8.34 -26.38 4.27
N ASP A 255 -8.01 -27.56 4.77
CA ASP A 255 -7.83 -28.77 3.95
C ASP A 255 -9.13 -29.59 3.80
N THR A 256 -10.27 -29.01 4.17
CA THR A 256 -11.56 -29.64 3.96
C THR A 256 -11.98 -29.51 2.49
N ARG A 257 -12.75 -30.49 2.00
CA ARG A 257 -13.30 -30.46 0.64
C ARG A 257 -14.22 -29.27 0.37
N GLY A 258 -14.58 -28.52 1.42
CA GLY A 258 -15.48 -27.37 1.35
C GLY A 258 -14.79 -26.03 1.12
N VAL A 259 -13.50 -25.86 1.48
CA VAL A 259 -12.81 -24.58 1.38
C VAL A 259 -11.95 -24.51 0.13
N THR A 260 -12.19 -23.52 -0.71
CA THR A 260 -11.45 -23.28 -1.95
C THR A 260 -10.92 -21.86 -1.98
N PHE A 261 -9.60 -21.70 -2.16
CA PHE A 261 -8.98 -20.40 -2.42
C PHE A 261 -8.79 -20.22 -3.93
N LEU A 262 -9.23 -19.07 -4.44
CA LEU A 262 -9.20 -18.72 -5.85
C LEU A 262 -8.30 -17.52 -6.07
N PHE A 263 -7.49 -17.54 -7.13
CA PHE A 263 -6.60 -16.44 -7.51
C PHE A 263 -5.76 -15.93 -6.33
N GLU A 264 -5.28 -16.86 -5.50
CA GLU A 264 -4.58 -16.57 -4.25
C GLU A 264 -3.17 -16.01 -4.46
N PRO A 265 -2.34 -16.51 -5.40
CA PRO A 265 -1.02 -15.94 -5.63
C PRO A 265 -1.12 -14.46 -6.01
N GLU A 266 -0.27 -13.63 -5.39
CA GLU A 266 -0.19 -12.21 -5.72
C GLU A 266 0.18 -11.99 -7.18
N SER A 267 -0.53 -11.07 -7.86
CA SER A 267 -0.30 -10.76 -9.27
C SER A 267 -0.45 -9.26 -9.52
N GLU A 268 0.56 -8.65 -10.16
CA GLU A 268 0.57 -7.20 -10.45
C GLU A 268 -0.51 -6.78 -11.47
N ASP A 269 -1.01 -7.73 -12.25
CA ASP A 269 -2.11 -7.54 -13.20
C ASP A 269 -3.43 -8.21 -12.73
N TYR A 270 -3.45 -8.70 -11.48
CA TYR A 270 -4.60 -9.40 -10.88
C TYR A 270 -5.05 -10.62 -11.69
N HIS A 271 -4.11 -11.37 -12.27
CA HIS A 271 -4.40 -12.51 -13.17
C HIS A 271 -5.32 -12.14 -14.35
N GLY A 272 -5.28 -10.89 -14.80
CA GLY A 272 -6.16 -10.40 -15.86
C GLY A 272 -7.63 -10.24 -15.45
N ILE A 273 -7.96 -10.39 -14.15
CA ILE A 273 -9.32 -10.17 -13.66
C ILE A 273 -9.80 -8.76 -14.02
N GLY A 274 -11.06 -8.66 -14.47
CA GLY A 274 -11.65 -7.39 -14.90
C GLY A 274 -11.34 -6.98 -16.34
N GLN A 275 -10.48 -7.70 -17.04
CA GLN A 275 -10.24 -7.50 -18.47
C GLN A 275 -11.25 -8.33 -19.29
N LEU A 276 -12.40 -7.75 -19.58
CA LEU A 276 -13.51 -8.39 -20.27
C LEU A 276 -14.08 -7.48 -21.36
N ASP A 277 -14.53 -8.10 -22.46
CA ASP A 277 -15.22 -7.43 -23.56
C ASP A 277 -14.41 -6.27 -24.16
N GLY A 278 -13.06 -6.39 -24.19
CA GLY A 278 -12.15 -5.37 -24.71
C GLY A 278 -11.94 -4.15 -23.79
N ALA A 279 -12.47 -4.17 -22.57
CA ALA A 279 -12.32 -3.11 -21.59
C ALA A 279 -11.68 -3.61 -20.30
N ASN A 280 -10.98 -2.72 -19.58
CA ASN A 280 -10.45 -2.97 -18.24
C ASN A 280 -11.39 -2.35 -17.21
N HIS A 281 -12.14 -3.18 -16.51
CA HIS A 281 -13.11 -2.79 -15.48
C HIS A 281 -12.48 -2.63 -14.08
N GLY A 282 -11.17 -2.90 -13.93
CA GLY A 282 -10.51 -3.02 -12.63
C GLY A 282 -10.89 -4.31 -11.91
N VAL A 283 -10.57 -4.40 -10.63
CA VAL A 283 -10.85 -5.56 -9.77
C VAL A 283 -11.91 -5.24 -8.71
N ASP A 284 -12.93 -4.49 -9.08
CA ASP A 284 -13.99 -4.07 -8.18
C ASP A 284 -14.99 -5.22 -7.94
N PRO A 285 -15.02 -5.82 -6.74
CA PRO A 285 -15.92 -6.94 -6.43
C PRO A 285 -17.41 -6.55 -6.48
N GLY A 286 -17.74 -5.26 -6.55
CA GLY A 286 -19.09 -4.77 -6.80
C GLY A 286 -19.56 -4.89 -8.26
N LYS A 287 -18.68 -5.32 -9.17
CA LYS A 287 -19.00 -5.41 -10.60
C LYS A 287 -19.24 -6.84 -11.05
N TRP A 288 -20.31 -7.07 -11.81
CA TRP A 288 -20.66 -8.38 -12.33
C TRP A 288 -19.59 -9.01 -13.23
N GLN A 289 -18.76 -8.20 -13.90
CA GLN A 289 -17.65 -8.64 -14.73
C GLN A 289 -16.62 -9.45 -13.95
N ILE A 290 -16.40 -9.11 -12.68
CA ILE A 290 -15.50 -9.86 -11.80
C ILE A 290 -16.07 -11.24 -11.53
N TYR A 291 -17.34 -11.35 -11.17
CA TYR A 291 -18.01 -12.63 -10.92
C TYR A 291 -18.02 -13.53 -12.16
N LYS A 292 -18.22 -12.95 -13.35
CA LYS A 292 -18.13 -13.68 -14.61
C LYS A 292 -16.72 -14.22 -14.85
N HIS A 293 -15.69 -13.38 -14.62
CA HIS A 293 -14.30 -13.78 -14.85
C HIS A 293 -13.86 -14.91 -13.90
N VAL A 294 -14.20 -14.82 -12.62
CA VAL A 294 -13.83 -15.86 -11.63
C VAL A 294 -14.70 -17.11 -11.68
N GLY A 295 -15.65 -17.18 -12.60
CA GLY A 295 -16.53 -18.34 -12.75
C GLY A 295 -17.47 -18.56 -11.56
N ALA A 296 -17.92 -17.49 -10.92
CA ALA A 296 -18.74 -17.56 -9.70
C ALA A 296 -20.03 -18.39 -9.90
N GLN A 297 -20.65 -18.30 -11.07
CA GLN A 297 -21.86 -19.11 -11.37
C GLN A 297 -21.57 -20.62 -11.40
N GLU A 298 -20.43 -21.03 -11.93
CA GLU A 298 -20.02 -22.44 -11.95
C GLU A 298 -19.69 -22.95 -10.54
N LEU A 299 -19.09 -22.08 -9.71
CA LEU A 299 -18.77 -22.41 -8.32
C LEU A 299 -20.02 -22.57 -7.44
N LEU A 300 -21.02 -21.71 -7.65
CA LEU A 300 -22.30 -21.79 -6.91
C LEU A 300 -23.16 -22.96 -7.34
N GLY A 301 -22.96 -23.47 -8.55
CA GLY A 301 -23.65 -24.64 -9.07
C GLY A 301 -23.05 -26.01 -8.69
N ARG A 302 -21.86 -25.99 -8.06
CA ARG A 302 -21.16 -27.19 -7.57
C ARG A 302 -21.49 -27.46 -6.10
#